data_d6dc4156fae19f7d5405119e820a5380
#
_entry.id   d6dc4156fae19f7d5405119e820a5380
#
_cell.length_a   1.000
_cell.length_b   1.000
_cell.length_c   1.000
_cell.angle_alpha   90.00
_cell.angle_beta   90.00
_cell.angle_gamma   90.00
#
_symmetry.space_group_name_H-M   'P 1'
#
loop_
_entity.id
_entity.type
_entity.pdbx_description
1 polymer ?
#
loop_
_entity_poly.entity_id
_entity_poly.type
_entity_poly.pdbx_seq_one_letter_code
_entity_poly.pdbx_strand_id
1 'polypeptide(L)'
;MPRKETIKRARRDKREGKSPSTQAGEFIHEEIDKIRHGEHGARSTKQAIAIGLSEARRAGVKLPPPKRGQTSERTRKSAKYAYEAGQHKRKTTRRPRVSRAVSRVLKDEPRNTASHKALSRQAHSAASRRSAAQRSASARQAARTKGAAERSAAAKKAARTRARRRG
;
A
#
# COMPACT_ATOMS: atom_id res chain seq x y z
N MET A 1 6.26 12.69 5.62
CA MET A 1 7.32 11.65 5.63
C MET A 1 6.79 10.47 6.41
N PRO A 2 7.13 9.22 6.04
CA PRO A 2 6.67 8.05 6.79
C PRO A 2 7.20 8.05 8.22
N ARG A 3 6.42 7.51 9.13
CA ARG A 3 6.77 7.37 10.56
C ARG A 3 7.91 6.38 10.72
N LYS A 4 8.77 6.59 11.72
CA LYS A 4 9.90 5.68 12.01
C LYS A 4 9.44 4.23 12.24
N GLU A 5 8.30 4.05 12.91
CA GLU A 5 7.72 2.74 13.18
C GLU A 5 7.29 1.99 11.91
N THR A 6 6.74 2.68 10.93
CA THR A 6 6.37 2.10 9.63
C THR A 6 7.61 1.60 8.89
N ILE A 7 8.69 2.39 8.91
CA ILE A 7 9.97 1.97 8.33
C ILE A 7 10.54 0.73 9.05
N LYS A 8 10.44 0.69 10.40
CA LYS A 8 10.87 -0.48 11.18
C LYS A 8 10.06 -1.73 10.82
N ARG A 9 8.72 -1.63 10.71
CA ARG A 9 7.85 -2.75 10.33
C ARG A 9 8.19 -3.26 8.92
N ALA A 10 8.33 -2.37 7.94
CA ALA A 10 8.72 -2.75 6.59
C ALA A 10 10.10 -3.42 6.52
N ARG A 11 11.07 -2.95 7.32
CA ARG A 11 12.39 -3.58 7.44
C ARG A 11 12.31 -4.97 8.10
N ARG A 12 11.45 -5.14 9.11
CA ARG A 12 11.19 -6.46 9.71
C ARG A 12 10.61 -7.41 8.67
N ASP A 13 9.58 -6.99 7.93
CA ASP A 13 8.99 -7.78 6.86
C ASP A 13 10.02 -8.20 5.81
N LYS A 14 10.97 -7.30 5.49
CA LYS A 14 12.08 -7.62 4.59
C LYS A 14 12.99 -8.72 5.16
N ARG A 15 13.34 -8.65 6.46
CA ARG A 15 14.16 -9.68 7.13
C ARG A 15 13.45 -11.04 7.19
N GLU A 16 12.14 -11.01 7.33
CA GLU A 16 11.27 -12.20 7.31
C GLU A 16 11.01 -12.75 5.88
N GLY A 17 11.70 -12.23 4.87
CA GLY A 17 11.57 -12.68 3.48
C GLY A 17 10.24 -12.33 2.81
N LYS A 18 9.44 -11.43 3.40
CA LYS A 18 8.16 -11.00 2.82
C LYS A 18 8.38 -10.19 1.55
N SER A 19 7.43 -10.30 0.62
CA SER A 19 7.51 -9.63 -0.68
C SER A 19 7.57 -8.11 -0.57
N PRO A 20 8.16 -7.39 -1.54
CA PRO A 20 8.16 -5.93 -1.58
C PRO A 20 6.77 -5.31 -1.53
N SER A 21 5.76 -5.99 -2.07
CA SER A 21 4.36 -5.53 -1.98
C SER A 21 3.81 -5.60 -0.56
N THR A 22 4.19 -6.62 0.22
CA THR A 22 3.83 -6.72 1.64
C THR A 22 4.52 -5.63 2.45
N GLN A 23 5.83 -5.43 2.25
CA GLN A 23 6.57 -4.33 2.88
C GLN A 23 5.96 -2.96 2.58
N ALA A 24 5.50 -2.73 1.34
CA ALA A 24 4.83 -1.48 0.94
C ALA A 24 3.44 -1.34 1.58
N GLY A 25 2.81 -2.44 1.98
CA GLY A 25 1.54 -2.46 2.70
C GLY A 25 1.59 -1.66 3.99
N GLU A 26 2.72 -1.66 4.70
CA GLU A 26 2.91 -0.89 5.93
C GLU A 26 2.76 0.63 5.71
N PHE A 27 3.25 1.13 4.58
CA PHE A 27 3.13 2.55 4.20
C PHE A 27 1.72 2.90 3.75
N ILE A 28 1.05 1.99 3.05
CA ILE A 28 -0.36 2.18 2.66
C ILE A 28 -1.24 2.23 3.92
N HIS A 29 -0.98 1.35 4.89
CA HIS A 29 -1.68 1.34 6.16
C HIS A 29 -1.50 2.67 6.91
N GLU A 30 -0.26 3.15 7.05
CA GLU A 30 0.02 4.45 7.64
C GLU A 30 -0.71 5.60 6.93
N GLU A 31 -0.72 5.60 5.60
CA GLU A 31 -1.38 6.63 4.81
C GLU A 31 -2.91 6.63 5.04
N ILE A 32 -3.53 5.45 5.07
CA ILE A 32 -4.95 5.30 5.38
C ILE A 32 -5.25 5.79 6.80
N ASP A 33 -4.39 5.49 7.76
CA ASP A 33 -4.55 5.96 9.14
C ASP A 33 -4.43 7.48 9.25
N LYS A 34 -3.46 8.12 8.57
CA LYS A 34 -3.34 9.57 8.50
C LYS A 34 -4.62 10.24 8.00
N ILE A 35 -5.21 9.68 6.92
CA ILE A 35 -6.46 10.20 6.37
C ILE A 35 -7.62 10.02 7.37
N ARG A 36 -7.72 8.87 8.03
CA ARG A 36 -8.76 8.60 9.04
C ARG A 36 -8.65 9.50 10.25
N HIS A 37 -7.43 9.79 10.70
CA HIS A 37 -7.18 10.71 11.82
C HIS A 37 -7.23 12.19 11.41
N GLY A 38 -7.46 12.48 10.13
CA GLY A 38 -7.69 13.84 9.65
C GLY A 38 -6.44 14.67 9.45
N GLU A 39 -5.25 14.03 9.36
CA GLU A 39 -4.03 14.77 9.03
C GLU A 39 -4.12 15.39 7.62
N HIS A 40 -4.80 14.72 6.70
CA HIS A 40 -5.17 15.19 5.36
C HIS A 40 -6.23 14.27 4.74
N GLY A 41 -6.69 14.57 3.53
CA GLY A 41 -7.61 13.73 2.76
C GLY A 41 -6.95 13.16 1.51
N ALA A 42 -7.75 12.53 0.66
CA ALA A 42 -7.37 12.07 -0.66
C ALA A 42 -8.58 12.10 -1.60
N ARG A 43 -8.41 12.52 -2.84
CA ARG A 43 -9.46 12.57 -3.86
C ARG A 43 -10.10 11.20 -4.15
N SER A 44 -9.36 10.12 -3.94
CA SER A 44 -9.83 8.75 -4.13
C SER A 44 -9.00 7.76 -3.32
N THR A 45 -9.57 6.58 -3.04
CA THR A 45 -8.85 5.46 -2.43
C THR A 45 -7.60 5.07 -3.25
N LYS A 46 -7.66 5.17 -4.58
CA LYS A 46 -6.50 4.92 -5.45
C LYS A 46 -5.38 5.92 -5.22
N GLN A 47 -5.70 7.20 -4.99
CA GLN A 47 -4.70 8.22 -4.67
C GLN A 47 -4.05 7.96 -3.33
N ALA A 48 -4.82 7.64 -2.29
CA ALA A 48 -4.28 7.28 -0.98
C ALA A 48 -3.29 6.10 -1.07
N ILE A 49 -3.67 5.04 -1.78
CA ILE A 49 -2.78 3.89 -2.03
C ILE A 49 -1.53 4.32 -2.82
N ALA A 50 -1.66 5.18 -3.83
CA ALA A 50 -0.54 5.64 -4.63
C ALA A 50 0.46 6.50 -3.82
N ILE A 51 -0.02 7.30 -2.86
CA ILE A 51 0.83 8.05 -1.93
C ILE A 51 1.64 7.07 -1.08
N GLY A 52 1.00 6.10 -0.42
CA GLY A 52 1.69 5.09 0.38
C GLY A 52 2.71 4.27 -0.41
N LEU A 53 2.37 3.84 -1.65
CA LEU A 53 3.31 3.16 -2.54
C LEU A 53 4.51 4.05 -2.92
N SER A 54 4.29 5.35 -3.09
CA SER A 54 5.35 6.32 -3.41
C SER A 54 6.26 6.54 -2.21
N GLU A 55 5.72 6.61 -1.00
CA GLU A 55 6.49 6.68 0.25
C GLU A 55 7.32 5.41 0.46
N ALA A 56 6.74 4.22 0.25
CA ALA A 56 7.45 2.95 0.33
C ALA A 56 8.66 2.90 -0.60
N ARG A 57 8.48 3.31 -1.86
CA ARG A 57 9.58 3.35 -2.85
C ARG A 57 10.70 4.29 -2.41
N ARG A 58 10.35 5.51 -1.96
CA ARG A 58 11.34 6.49 -1.45
C ARG A 58 12.05 6.03 -0.20
N ALA A 59 11.39 5.22 0.63
CA ALA A 59 11.98 4.59 1.82
C ALA A 59 12.90 3.39 1.51
N GLY A 60 13.11 3.06 0.22
CA GLY A 60 14.03 2.02 -0.22
C GLY A 60 13.41 0.63 -0.39
N VAL A 61 12.08 0.50 -0.29
CA VAL A 61 11.40 -0.77 -0.63
C VAL A 61 11.62 -1.07 -2.12
N LYS A 62 12.11 -2.28 -2.43
CA LYS A 62 12.39 -2.72 -3.81
C LYS A 62 11.11 -3.07 -4.57
N LEU A 63 10.17 -2.13 -4.61
CA LEU A 63 8.90 -2.24 -5.33
C LEU A 63 9.02 -1.58 -6.71
N PRO A 64 9.18 -2.33 -7.80
CA PRO A 64 9.37 -1.76 -9.13
C PRO A 64 8.17 -0.90 -9.55
N PRO A 65 8.38 0.05 -10.49
CA PRO A 65 7.29 0.81 -11.06
C PRO A 65 6.35 -0.11 -11.86
N PRO A 66 5.08 0.30 -12.08
CA PRO A 66 4.15 -0.45 -12.92
C PRO A 66 4.69 -0.66 -14.33
N LYS A 67 4.35 -1.79 -14.94
CA LYS A 67 4.68 -2.04 -16.35
C LYS A 67 3.93 -1.06 -17.26
N ARG A 68 4.46 -0.86 -18.47
CA ARG A 68 3.80 -0.05 -19.51
C ARG A 68 2.39 -0.61 -19.78
N GLY A 69 1.40 0.26 -19.90
CA GLY A 69 0.00 -0.12 -20.11
C GLY A 69 -0.80 -0.44 -18.85
N GLN A 70 -0.16 -0.64 -17.68
CA GLN A 70 -0.89 -0.91 -16.42
C GLN A 70 -1.45 0.35 -15.74
N THR A 71 -0.86 1.50 -16.01
CA THR A 71 -1.25 2.81 -15.47
C THR A 71 -0.97 3.89 -16.50
N SER A 72 -1.42 5.13 -16.25
CA SER A 72 -1.01 6.27 -17.08
C SER A 72 0.51 6.45 -17.08
N GLU A 73 1.07 6.95 -18.18
CA GLU A 73 2.51 7.23 -18.29
C GLU A 73 2.99 8.21 -17.19
N ARG A 74 2.16 9.18 -16.85
CA ARG A 74 2.45 10.11 -15.74
C ARG A 74 2.65 9.38 -14.41
N THR A 75 1.75 8.45 -14.09
CA THR A 75 1.83 7.63 -12.86
C THR A 75 3.06 6.73 -12.90
N ARG A 76 3.34 6.09 -14.05
CA ARG A 76 4.50 5.23 -14.23
C ARG A 76 5.82 6.01 -14.06
N LYS A 77 5.94 7.18 -14.68
CA LYS A 77 7.12 8.07 -14.55
C LYS A 77 7.31 8.51 -13.09
N SER A 78 6.24 8.90 -12.40
CA SER A 78 6.29 9.28 -10.98
C SER A 78 6.74 8.11 -10.09
N ALA A 79 6.22 6.90 -10.34
CA ALA A 79 6.62 5.69 -9.63
C ALA A 79 8.10 5.32 -9.88
N LYS A 80 8.57 5.46 -11.12
CA LYS A 80 9.98 5.25 -11.48
C LYS A 80 10.87 6.25 -10.74
N TYR A 81 10.52 7.53 -10.75
CA TYR A 81 11.24 8.57 -10.02
C TYR A 81 11.35 8.24 -8.52
N ALA A 82 10.24 7.86 -7.88
CA ALA A 82 10.22 7.52 -6.46
C ALA A 82 11.07 6.27 -6.16
N TYR A 83 11.07 5.28 -7.05
CA TYR A 83 11.87 4.08 -6.95
C TYR A 83 13.38 4.39 -7.06
N GLU A 84 13.78 5.12 -8.11
CA GLU A 84 15.18 5.51 -8.32
C GLU A 84 15.72 6.35 -7.16
N ALA A 85 14.91 7.25 -6.62
CA ALA A 85 15.25 8.05 -5.45
C ALA A 85 15.51 7.20 -4.21
N GLY A 86 14.66 6.22 -3.94
CA GLY A 86 14.81 5.33 -2.79
C GLY A 86 15.93 4.28 -2.94
N GLN A 87 16.35 3.99 -4.18
CA GLN A 87 17.52 3.14 -4.45
C GLN A 87 18.82 3.96 -4.56
N HIS A 88 18.82 5.24 -4.20
CA HIS A 88 19.96 6.16 -4.29
C HIS A 88 20.56 6.33 -5.71
N LYS A 89 19.79 5.95 -6.75
CA LYS A 89 20.17 6.11 -8.15
C LYS A 89 19.94 7.53 -8.67
N ARG A 90 19.28 8.37 -7.87
CA ARG A 90 18.91 9.73 -8.23
C ARG A 90 18.96 10.65 -7.02
N LYS A 91 19.62 11.79 -7.15
CA LYS A 91 19.52 12.88 -6.18
C LYS A 91 18.11 13.50 -6.25
N THR A 92 17.49 13.70 -5.10
CA THR A 92 16.19 14.36 -4.98
C THR A 92 16.39 15.77 -4.44
N THR A 93 15.88 16.76 -5.15
CA THR A 93 15.88 18.14 -4.67
C THR A 93 14.55 18.40 -3.96
N ARG A 94 14.60 18.77 -2.70
CA ARG A 94 13.42 19.20 -1.95
C ARG A 94 12.93 20.54 -2.52
N ARG A 95 11.67 20.60 -2.90
CA ARG A 95 11.00 21.83 -3.38
C ARG A 95 9.97 22.28 -2.34
N PRO A 96 10.34 23.09 -1.32
CA PRO A 96 9.47 23.41 -0.18
C PRO A 96 8.16 24.08 -0.60
N ARG A 97 8.19 24.98 -1.60
CA ARG A 97 7.00 25.66 -2.11
C ARG A 97 6.01 24.67 -2.72
N VAL A 98 6.46 23.73 -3.53
CA VAL A 98 5.61 22.68 -4.14
C VAL A 98 5.07 21.75 -3.05
N SER A 99 5.90 21.35 -2.09
CA SER A 99 5.49 20.50 -0.97
C SER A 99 4.37 21.15 -0.16
N ARG A 100 4.49 22.45 0.18
CA ARG A 100 3.45 23.20 0.90
C ARG A 100 2.15 23.30 0.10
N ALA A 101 2.23 23.57 -1.21
CA ALA A 101 1.06 23.64 -2.07
C ALA A 101 0.33 22.28 -2.14
N VAL A 102 1.06 21.19 -2.34
CA VAL A 102 0.48 19.84 -2.34
C VAL A 102 -0.15 19.49 -1.00
N SER A 103 0.51 19.82 0.13
CA SER A 103 -0.04 19.57 1.46
C SER A 103 -1.34 20.35 1.71
N ARG A 104 -1.44 21.58 1.21
CA ARG A 104 -2.67 22.37 1.30
C ARG A 104 -3.80 21.69 0.53
N VAL A 105 -3.58 21.34 -0.73
CA VAL A 105 -4.58 20.65 -1.56
C VAL A 105 -5.04 19.33 -0.90
N LEU A 106 -4.11 18.54 -0.34
CA LEU A 106 -4.47 17.29 0.32
C LEU A 106 -5.30 17.50 1.60
N LYS A 107 -5.12 18.60 2.32
CA LYS A 107 -5.94 18.94 3.51
C LYS A 107 -7.40 19.20 3.15
N ASP A 108 -7.65 19.75 1.97
CA ASP A 108 -8.99 20.08 1.47
C ASP A 108 -9.69 18.87 0.83
N GLU A 109 -8.96 17.76 0.60
CA GLU A 109 -9.52 16.55 0.00
C GLU A 109 -10.36 15.72 0.98
N PRO A 110 -11.37 14.94 0.49
CA PRO A 110 -12.27 14.19 1.34
C PRO A 110 -11.57 13.03 2.06
N ARG A 111 -12.01 12.75 3.31
CA ARG A 111 -11.48 11.66 4.16
C ARG A 111 -12.24 10.35 4.01
N ASN A 112 -13.47 10.36 3.51
CA ASN A 112 -14.32 9.17 3.35
C ASN A 112 -13.73 8.14 2.38
N THR A 113 -12.78 8.53 1.54
CA THR A 113 -12.01 7.67 0.62
C THR A 113 -11.17 6.62 1.34
N ALA A 114 -10.85 6.82 2.62
CA ALA A 114 -10.15 5.88 3.50
C ALA A 114 -11.12 5.03 4.36
N SER A 115 -12.44 5.13 4.15
CA SER A 115 -13.42 4.31 4.87
C SER A 115 -13.29 2.82 4.53
N HIS A 116 -13.71 1.95 5.45
CA HIS A 116 -13.72 0.48 5.20
C HIS A 116 -14.50 0.11 3.94
N LYS A 117 -15.64 0.76 3.70
CA LYS A 117 -16.47 0.53 2.50
C LYS A 117 -15.73 0.92 1.20
N ALA A 118 -15.03 2.06 1.20
CA ALA A 118 -14.27 2.52 0.04
C ALA A 118 -13.07 1.60 -0.26
N LEU A 119 -12.34 1.21 0.77
CA LEU A 119 -11.22 0.26 0.67
C LEU A 119 -11.68 -1.13 0.20
N SER A 120 -12.79 -1.64 0.74
CA SER A 120 -13.39 -2.91 0.32
C SER A 120 -13.76 -2.87 -1.18
N ARG A 121 -14.47 -1.83 -1.62
CA ARG A 121 -14.80 -1.65 -3.04
C ARG A 121 -13.55 -1.62 -3.93
N GLN A 122 -12.51 -0.90 -3.50
CA GLN A 122 -11.25 -0.84 -4.23
C GLN A 122 -10.56 -2.20 -4.29
N ALA A 123 -10.55 -2.97 -3.19
CA ALA A 123 -9.97 -4.31 -3.14
C ALA A 123 -10.71 -5.29 -4.07
N HIS A 124 -12.03 -5.29 -4.06
CA HIS A 124 -12.86 -6.09 -4.97
C HIS A 124 -12.60 -5.74 -6.43
N SER A 125 -12.61 -4.45 -6.77
CA SER A 125 -12.29 -3.97 -8.13
C SER A 125 -10.88 -4.36 -8.58
N ALA A 126 -9.90 -4.31 -7.68
CA ALA A 126 -8.54 -4.73 -8.01
C ALA A 126 -8.43 -6.26 -8.18
N ALA A 127 -9.15 -7.03 -7.37
CA ALA A 127 -9.17 -8.49 -7.47
C ALA A 127 -9.85 -8.98 -8.75
N SER A 128 -10.97 -8.36 -9.17
CA SER A 128 -11.70 -8.74 -10.39
C SER A 128 -10.87 -8.54 -11.67
N ARG A 129 -9.96 -7.58 -11.67
CA ARG A 129 -9.06 -7.31 -12.80
C ARG A 129 -7.89 -8.28 -12.91
N ARG A 130 -7.66 -9.13 -11.91
CA ARG A 130 -6.59 -10.14 -11.94
C ARG A 130 -7.08 -11.41 -12.62
N SER A 131 -6.22 -12.03 -13.44
CA SER A 131 -6.49 -13.35 -13.98
C SER A 131 -6.55 -14.41 -12.88
N ALA A 132 -7.19 -15.54 -13.15
CA ALA A 132 -7.23 -16.68 -12.23
C ALA A 132 -5.81 -17.14 -11.86
N ALA A 133 -4.90 -17.18 -12.83
CA ALA A 133 -3.50 -17.52 -12.62
C ALA A 133 -2.78 -16.56 -11.66
N GLN A 134 -3.01 -15.24 -11.81
CA GLN A 134 -2.45 -14.23 -10.89
C GLN A 134 -2.99 -14.36 -9.48
N ARG A 135 -4.30 -14.64 -9.32
CA ARG A 135 -4.90 -14.88 -7.99
C ARG A 135 -4.32 -16.13 -7.34
N SER A 136 -4.21 -17.23 -8.09
CA SER A 136 -3.60 -18.48 -7.61
C SER A 136 -2.12 -18.32 -7.23
N ALA A 137 -1.35 -17.58 -8.02
CA ALA A 137 0.05 -17.29 -7.72
C ALA A 137 0.19 -16.51 -6.40
N SER A 138 -0.64 -15.47 -6.19
CA SER A 138 -0.65 -14.70 -4.95
C SER A 138 -1.05 -15.56 -3.73
N ALA A 139 -2.02 -16.45 -3.90
CA ALA A 139 -2.45 -17.38 -2.84
C ALA A 139 -1.33 -18.38 -2.49
N ARG A 140 -0.66 -18.95 -3.49
CA ARG A 140 0.50 -19.84 -3.26
C ARG A 140 1.65 -19.12 -2.55
N GLN A 141 1.93 -17.88 -2.92
CA GLN A 141 2.97 -17.09 -2.26
C GLN A 141 2.59 -16.79 -0.80
N ALA A 142 1.35 -16.41 -0.53
CA ALA A 142 0.86 -16.20 0.84
C ALA A 142 0.92 -17.49 1.67
N ALA A 143 0.63 -18.64 1.06
CA ALA A 143 0.73 -19.94 1.74
C ALA A 143 2.19 -20.33 2.07
N ARG A 144 3.16 -19.91 1.25
CA ARG A 144 4.60 -20.15 1.51
C ARG A 144 5.14 -19.22 2.62
N THR A 145 4.71 -17.96 2.63
CA THR A 145 5.17 -16.98 3.64
C THR A 145 4.49 -17.17 5.00
N LYS A 146 3.25 -17.64 5.02
CA LYS A 146 2.56 -18.00 6.27
C LYS A 146 2.74 -19.50 6.52
N GLY A 147 3.48 -19.87 7.53
CA GLY A 147 3.64 -21.26 7.93
C GLY A 147 2.30 -21.98 8.19
N ALA A 148 2.32 -23.31 8.28
CA ALA A 148 1.10 -24.11 8.50
C ALA A 148 0.34 -23.71 9.78
N ALA A 149 1.06 -23.38 10.85
CA ALA A 149 0.49 -22.93 12.12
C ALA A 149 -0.29 -21.61 11.98
N GLU A 150 0.28 -20.61 11.30
CA GLU A 150 -0.40 -19.32 11.07
C GLU A 150 -1.65 -19.48 10.19
N ARG A 151 -1.58 -20.34 9.18
CA ARG A 151 -2.73 -20.65 8.31
C ARG A 151 -3.86 -21.31 9.11
N SER A 152 -3.53 -22.28 9.96
CA SER A 152 -4.50 -22.95 10.84
C SER A 152 -5.15 -21.95 11.82
N ALA A 153 -4.35 -21.11 12.46
CA ALA A 153 -4.86 -20.09 13.38
C ALA A 153 -5.80 -19.09 12.65
N ALA A 154 -5.44 -18.65 11.45
CA ALA A 154 -6.27 -17.77 10.64
C ALA A 154 -7.60 -18.44 10.22
N ALA A 155 -7.56 -19.72 9.84
CA ALA A 155 -8.76 -20.50 9.50
C ALA A 155 -9.70 -20.66 10.72
N LYS A 156 -9.17 -20.99 11.90
CA LYS A 156 -9.92 -21.08 13.15
C LYS A 156 -10.58 -19.74 13.52
N LYS A 157 -9.81 -18.62 13.38
CA LYS A 157 -10.35 -17.28 13.63
C LYS A 157 -11.48 -16.93 12.65
N ALA A 158 -11.32 -17.23 11.37
CA ALA A 158 -12.34 -16.99 10.36
C ALA A 158 -13.62 -17.83 10.61
N ALA A 159 -13.48 -19.09 11.03
CA ALA A 159 -14.61 -19.94 11.40
C ALA A 159 -15.39 -19.37 12.60
N ARG A 160 -14.69 -18.94 13.66
CA ARG A 160 -15.32 -18.30 14.84
C ARG A 160 -16.06 -17.00 14.46
N THR A 161 -15.48 -16.19 13.57
CA THR A 161 -16.13 -14.95 13.11
C THR A 161 -17.40 -15.23 12.30
N ARG A 162 -17.39 -16.28 11.46
CA ARG A 162 -18.59 -16.69 10.71
C ARG A 162 -19.69 -17.24 11.64
N ALA A 163 -19.32 -18.06 12.63
CA ALA A 163 -20.26 -18.57 13.61
C ALA A 163 -20.97 -17.42 14.36
N ARG A 164 -20.21 -16.43 14.85
CA ARG A 164 -20.78 -15.24 15.53
C ARG A 164 -21.69 -14.37 14.67
N ARG A 165 -21.60 -14.45 13.36
CA ARG A 165 -22.44 -13.65 12.43
C ARG A 165 -23.71 -14.38 12.01
N ARG A 166 -23.82 -15.67 12.33
CA ARG A 166 -24.97 -16.52 11.99
C ARG A 166 -25.93 -16.72 13.18
N GLY A 167 -25.50 -16.49 14.40
CA GLY A 167 -26.32 -16.38 15.61
C GLY A 167 -26.61 -14.91 15.94
#